data_bfe111c231f17c6cfbdbc51e8bbb41ff
#
_entry.id   bfe111c231f17c6cfbdbc51e8bbb41ff
#
_cell.length_a   1.000
_cell.length_b   1.000
_cell.length_c   1.000
_cell.angle_alpha   90.00
_cell.angle_beta   90.00
_cell.angle_gamma   90.00
#
_symmetry.space_group_name_H-M   'P 1'
#
loop_
_entity.id
_entity.type
_entity.pdbx_description
1 polymer ?
#
loop_
_entity_poly.entity_id
_entity_poly.type
_entity_poly.pdbx_seq_one_letter_code
_entity_poly.pdbx_strand_id
1 'polypeptide(L)'
;MDNKLFWTLSAEGNEVLRDLSKENEKFSIDGYNKGDFDGNNYQWYEMFHHYDFDDNGCDYERYGCYIKEGDVVLDLGANIGVFAHRAETRGASKVICFEPVTPTFNCLIKNKGNKTLVYKNAVGGKQGFTTFNIHTDYTHIGGGTSHLQDLNLSNKNIIHSEKVIIIGINEIFEGFESKINFMKMDIEGGEVDVLTSISDDNLNSLRCLSAEFHKTYEMFDEFQQKFIDRMVNLGFKYFVLYYGDGRLRTLNFWKE
;
A
#
# COMPACT_ATOMS: atom_id res chain seq x y z
N MET A 1 -17.97 -11.49 -9.95
CA MET A 1 -16.60 -10.92 -10.04
C MET A 1 -16.33 -10.57 -11.50
N ASP A 2 -16.86 -9.45 -11.98
CA ASP A 2 -16.96 -9.33 -13.43
C ASP A 2 -16.25 -8.13 -14.02
N ASN A 3 -15.41 -7.45 -13.26
CA ASN A 3 -14.64 -6.35 -13.82
C ASN A 3 -13.15 -6.54 -13.53
N LYS A 4 -12.52 -7.29 -14.43
CA LYS A 4 -11.07 -7.50 -14.46
C LYS A 4 -10.35 -6.45 -15.31
N LEU A 5 -11.10 -5.42 -15.75
CA LEU A 5 -10.55 -4.29 -16.49
C LEU A 5 -10.04 -3.24 -15.50
N PHE A 6 -8.76 -2.95 -15.55
CA PHE A 6 -8.11 -1.95 -14.71
C PHE A 6 -7.29 -0.97 -15.54
N TRP A 7 -7.37 0.30 -15.17
CA TRP A 7 -6.47 1.31 -15.68
C TRP A 7 -5.11 1.17 -15.00
N THR A 8 -4.08 1.01 -15.81
CA THR A 8 -2.69 0.88 -15.39
C THR A 8 -1.83 1.88 -16.16
N LEU A 9 -0.53 1.88 -15.92
CA LEU A 9 0.42 2.65 -16.69
C LEU A 9 1.23 1.70 -17.60
N SER A 10 1.55 2.13 -18.84
CA SER A 10 2.53 1.45 -19.68
C SER A 10 3.95 1.74 -19.20
N ALA A 11 4.94 1.05 -19.74
CA ALA A 11 6.36 1.32 -19.47
C ALA A 11 6.77 2.78 -19.79
N GLU A 12 6.05 3.44 -20.69
CA GLU A 12 6.27 4.85 -21.05
C GLU A 12 5.44 5.81 -20.19
N GLY A 13 4.70 5.31 -19.17
CA GLY A 13 3.88 6.11 -18.27
C GLY A 13 2.53 6.56 -18.84
N ASN A 14 2.06 5.97 -19.95
CA ASN A 14 0.73 6.25 -20.49
C ASN A 14 -0.33 5.42 -19.78
N GLU A 15 -1.50 6.03 -19.53
CA GLU A 15 -2.65 5.32 -18.96
C GLU A 15 -3.22 4.34 -20.00
N VAL A 16 -3.30 3.06 -19.65
CA VAL A 16 -3.85 1.99 -20.48
C VAL A 16 -4.88 1.18 -19.72
N LEU A 17 -5.93 0.75 -20.40
CA LEU A 17 -6.92 -0.15 -19.83
C LEU A 17 -6.53 -1.59 -20.14
N ARG A 18 -6.32 -2.40 -19.11
CA ARG A 18 -5.93 -3.80 -19.24
C ARG A 18 -6.97 -4.74 -18.66
N ASP A 19 -7.12 -5.88 -19.29
CA ASP A 19 -7.87 -7.02 -18.74
C ASP A 19 -6.89 -7.92 -17.98
N LEU A 20 -6.76 -7.67 -16.70
CA LEU A 20 -5.82 -8.39 -15.83
C LEU A 20 -6.14 -9.89 -15.68
N SER A 21 -7.34 -10.33 -16.09
CA SER A 21 -7.68 -11.75 -16.10
C SER A 21 -7.03 -12.53 -17.23
N LYS A 22 -6.77 -11.87 -18.36
CA LYS A 22 -6.19 -12.54 -19.55
C LYS A 22 -4.68 -12.60 -19.49
N GLU A 23 -4.06 -11.71 -18.73
CA GLU A 23 -2.61 -11.67 -18.57
C GLU A 23 -2.11 -12.81 -17.67
N ASN A 24 -2.97 -13.32 -16.78
CA ASN A 24 -2.66 -14.43 -15.88
C ASN A 24 -2.62 -15.81 -16.57
N GLU A 25 -3.20 -15.97 -17.77
CA GLU A 25 -3.10 -17.22 -18.51
C GLU A 25 -1.66 -17.51 -19.01
N LYS A 26 -0.78 -16.51 -18.99
CA LYS A 26 0.63 -16.64 -19.36
C LYS A 26 1.56 -17.04 -18.22
N PHE A 27 1.05 -17.04 -16.98
CA PHE A 27 1.84 -17.33 -15.80
C PHE A 27 1.62 -18.78 -15.34
N SER A 28 2.31 -19.73 -15.95
CA SER A 28 2.50 -21.02 -15.32
C SER A 28 3.60 -20.89 -14.26
N ILE A 29 3.35 -21.46 -13.09
CA ILE A 29 4.24 -21.45 -11.91
C ILE A 29 5.64 -21.99 -12.21
N ASP A 30 5.81 -22.76 -13.28
CA ASP A 30 7.05 -23.43 -13.67
C ASP A 30 7.97 -22.62 -14.62
N GLY A 31 7.57 -21.39 -15.03
CA GLY A 31 8.30 -20.62 -16.02
C GLY A 31 8.56 -19.17 -15.60
N TYR A 32 9.06 -18.93 -14.41
CA TYR A 32 9.34 -17.61 -13.86
C TYR A 32 10.45 -16.89 -14.65
N ASN A 33 10.08 -16.17 -15.69
CA ASN A 33 10.96 -15.19 -16.32
C ASN A 33 10.66 -13.79 -15.75
N LYS A 34 11.55 -13.34 -14.88
CA LYS A 34 11.51 -12.05 -14.18
C LYS A 34 11.38 -10.80 -15.09
N GLY A 35 11.42 -10.97 -16.41
CA GLY A 35 11.39 -9.92 -17.41
C GLY A 35 10.01 -9.65 -18.05
N ASP A 36 8.99 -10.47 -17.73
CA ASP A 36 7.67 -10.37 -18.38
C ASP A 36 6.60 -9.71 -17.48
N PHE A 37 6.96 -9.29 -16.28
CA PHE A 37 6.05 -8.63 -15.33
C PHE A 37 6.14 -7.11 -15.46
N ASP A 38 5.06 -6.46 -15.84
CA ASP A 38 4.87 -5.09 -15.39
C ASP A 38 4.36 -5.13 -13.93
N GLY A 39 4.85 -4.24 -13.08
CA GLY A 39 4.61 -4.29 -11.64
C GLY A 39 3.13 -4.29 -11.23
N ASN A 40 2.24 -3.76 -12.07
CA ASN A 40 0.80 -3.71 -11.82
C ASN A 40 0.13 -5.08 -11.96
N ASN A 41 0.60 -5.91 -12.89
CA ASN A 41 0.09 -7.27 -13.07
C ASN A 41 0.50 -8.16 -11.90
N TYR A 42 1.70 -7.93 -11.35
CA TYR A 42 2.18 -8.66 -10.19
C TYR A 42 1.33 -8.35 -8.94
N GLN A 43 1.04 -7.08 -8.67
CA GLN A 43 0.16 -6.69 -7.55
C GLN A 43 -1.25 -7.28 -7.68
N TRP A 44 -1.82 -7.27 -8.90
CA TRP A 44 -3.10 -7.91 -9.15
C TRP A 44 -3.05 -9.40 -8.88
N TYR A 45 -2.01 -10.08 -9.39
CA TYR A 45 -1.81 -11.51 -9.19
C TYR A 45 -1.66 -11.84 -7.70
N GLU A 46 -0.81 -11.12 -6.98
CA GLU A 46 -0.65 -11.30 -5.53
C GLU A 46 -1.95 -11.08 -4.76
N MET A 47 -2.73 -10.07 -5.11
CA MET A 47 -3.95 -9.75 -4.35
C MET A 47 -5.16 -10.63 -4.68
N PHE A 48 -5.22 -11.23 -5.87
CA PHE A 48 -6.42 -11.95 -6.32
C PHE A 48 -6.22 -13.41 -6.70
N HIS A 49 -5.04 -13.84 -7.09
CA HIS A 49 -4.79 -15.20 -7.59
C HIS A 49 -3.99 -16.09 -6.67
N HIS A 50 -3.00 -15.55 -6.00
CA HIS A 50 -2.17 -16.39 -5.13
C HIS A 50 -2.85 -16.75 -3.81
N TYR A 51 -3.95 -16.09 -3.45
CA TYR A 51 -4.45 -16.05 -2.09
C TYR A 51 -5.95 -16.31 -1.94
N ASP A 52 -6.66 -16.64 -3.02
CA ASP A 52 -8.09 -16.97 -2.94
C ASP A 52 -8.37 -18.41 -2.45
N PHE A 53 -7.36 -19.27 -2.38
CA PHE A 53 -7.56 -20.71 -2.15
C PHE A 53 -7.00 -21.23 -0.83
N ASP A 54 -6.14 -20.48 -0.15
CA ASP A 54 -5.64 -20.86 1.17
C ASP A 54 -5.88 -19.73 2.18
N ASP A 55 -5.91 -20.07 3.49
CA ASP A 55 -5.93 -19.12 4.62
C ASP A 55 -4.74 -18.13 4.64
N ASN A 56 -3.95 -18.16 3.61
CA ASN A 56 -2.75 -17.36 3.39
C ASN A 56 -3.01 -16.06 2.63
N GLY A 57 -4.11 -15.37 2.75
CA GLY A 57 -4.47 -14.05 2.21
C GLY A 57 -3.40 -13.27 1.41
N CYS A 58 -3.67 -12.11 0.89
CA CYS A 58 -2.61 -11.24 0.34
C CYS A 58 -1.64 -10.82 1.45
N ASP A 59 -0.46 -10.32 1.13
CA ASP A 59 0.55 -9.99 2.13
C ASP A 59 0.08 -8.99 3.18
N TYR A 60 -0.92 -8.17 2.82
CA TYR A 60 -1.61 -7.25 3.74
C TYR A 60 -2.76 -7.89 4.53
N GLU A 61 -3.12 -9.14 4.23
CA GLU A 61 -4.20 -9.86 4.92
C GLU A 61 -3.72 -11.26 5.35
N ARG A 62 -3.08 -11.37 6.51
CA ARG A 62 -2.54 -12.63 7.01
C ARG A 62 -2.86 -12.88 8.48
N TYR A 63 -2.99 -14.15 8.83
CA TYR A 63 -3.00 -14.68 10.20
C TYR A 63 -3.98 -14.02 11.20
N GLY A 64 -5.08 -13.48 10.74
CA GLY A 64 -6.05 -12.77 11.59
C GLY A 64 -6.19 -11.29 11.24
N CYS A 65 -5.24 -10.74 10.48
CA CYS A 65 -5.34 -9.41 9.91
C CYS A 65 -6.11 -9.48 8.58
N TYR A 66 -7.43 -9.55 8.64
CA TYR A 66 -8.30 -9.66 7.46
C TYR A 66 -9.32 -8.53 7.44
N ILE A 67 -9.66 -8.07 6.24
CA ILE A 67 -10.80 -7.18 6.03
C ILE A 67 -12.08 -7.96 6.31
N LYS A 68 -12.98 -7.38 7.10
CA LYS A 68 -14.30 -7.93 7.43
C LYS A 68 -15.39 -7.10 6.77
N GLU A 69 -16.54 -7.73 6.54
CA GLU A 69 -17.73 -7.04 6.08
C GLU A 69 -18.08 -5.88 7.03
N GLY A 70 -18.33 -4.71 6.47
CA GLY A 70 -18.64 -3.49 7.21
C GLY A 70 -17.42 -2.67 7.65
N ASP A 71 -16.20 -3.16 7.50
CA ASP A 71 -14.99 -2.40 7.86
C ASP A 71 -14.90 -1.07 7.10
N VAL A 72 -14.37 -0.06 7.80
CA VAL A 72 -13.82 1.15 7.18
C VAL A 72 -12.31 0.95 7.03
N VAL A 73 -11.85 0.94 5.79
CA VAL A 73 -10.46 0.66 5.43
C VAL A 73 -9.75 1.95 5.06
N LEU A 74 -8.58 2.17 5.65
CA LEU A 74 -7.64 3.23 5.28
C LEU A 74 -6.50 2.60 4.46
N ASP A 75 -6.33 3.06 3.22
CA ASP A 75 -5.32 2.58 2.27
C ASP A 75 -4.33 3.71 1.98
N LEU A 76 -3.17 3.65 2.62
CA LEU A 76 -2.09 4.59 2.47
C LEU A 76 -1.09 4.07 1.42
N GLY A 77 -0.88 4.85 0.36
CA GLY A 77 -0.18 4.41 -0.83
C GLY A 77 -1.08 3.50 -1.69
N ALA A 78 -2.25 4.02 -2.06
CA ALA A 78 -3.26 3.23 -2.75
C ALA A 78 -2.88 2.89 -4.20
N ASN A 79 -1.86 3.53 -4.76
CA ASN A 79 -1.37 3.31 -6.10
C ASN A 79 -2.53 3.39 -7.13
N ILE A 80 -2.68 2.41 -8.01
CA ILE A 80 -3.78 2.34 -8.99
C ILE A 80 -5.09 1.79 -8.41
N GLY A 81 -5.15 1.43 -7.12
CA GLY A 81 -6.36 1.03 -6.41
C GLY A 81 -6.65 -0.46 -6.34
N VAL A 82 -5.64 -1.32 -6.53
CA VAL A 82 -5.84 -2.79 -6.48
C VAL A 82 -6.28 -3.22 -5.09
N PHE A 83 -5.62 -2.74 -4.02
CA PHE A 83 -6.02 -3.07 -2.65
C PHE A 83 -7.40 -2.48 -2.30
N ALA A 84 -7.71 -1.26 -2.75
CA ALA A 84 -9.02 -0.65 -2.56
C ALA A 84 -10.13 -1.51 -3.19
N HIS A 85 -9.91 -2.01 -4.40
CA HIS A 85 -10.86 -2.92 -5.05
C HIS A 85 -11.04 -4.23 -4.27
N ARG A 86 -9.94 -4.81 -3.78
CA ARG A 86 -9.99 -5.97 -2.91
C ARG A 86 -10.81 -5.69 -1.64
N ALA A 87 -10.59 -4.55 -1.00
CA ALA A 87 -11.30 -4.16 0.21
C ALA A 87 -12.82 -4.08 -0.03
N GLU A 88 -13.26 -3.47 -1.13
CA GLU A 88 -14.68 -3.46 -1.49
C GLU A 88 -15.22 -4.86 -1.76
N THR A 89 -14.45 -5.72 -2.43
CA THR A 89 -14.83 -7.11 -2.72
C THR A 89 -14.96 -7.93 -1.43
N ARG A 90 -14.14 -7.67 -0.42
CA ARG A 90 -14.22 -8.29 0.91
C ARG A 90 -15.36 -7.73 1.77
N GLY A 91 -16.12 -6.77 1.28
CA GLY A 91 -17.29 -6.24 1.97
C GLY A 91 -17.04 -4.99 2.81
N ALA A 92 -15.90 -4.33 2.65
CA ALA A 92 -15.67 -3.03 3.29
C ALA A 92 -16.86 -2.09 3.02
N SER A 93 -17.29 -1.37 4.06
CA SER A 93 -18.36 -0.37 3.94
C SER A 93 -17.86 0.94 3.35
N LYS A 94 -16.58 1.23 3.55
CA LYS A 94 -15.89 2.42 3.02
C LYS A 94 -14.41 2.12 2.87
N VAL A 95 -13.79 2.65 1.81
CA VAL A 95 -12.34 2.64 1.62
C VAL A 95 -11.87 4.08 1.44
N ILE A 96 -10.85 4.48 2.18
CA ILE A 96 -10.28 5.83 2.17
C ILE A 96 -8.85 5.71 1.67
N CYS A 97 -8.59 6.21 0.46
CA CYS A 97 -7.33 6.03 -0.25
C CYS A 97 -6.54 7.32 -0.31
N PHE A 98 -5.24 7.23 -0.04
CA PHE A 98 -4.28 8.31 -0.25
C PHE A 98 -3.22 7.85 -1.25
N GLU A 99 -3.08 8.62 -2.35
CA GLU A 99 -2.08 8.38 -3.39
C GLU A 99 -1.53 9.72 -3.88
N PRO A 100 -0.25 10.03 -3.65
CA PRO A 100 0.31 11.33 -3.98
C PRO A 100 0.63 11.53 -5.45
N VAL A 101 1.01 10.48 -6.17
CA VAL A 101 1.61 10.56 -7.50
C VAL A 101 0.54 10.73 -8.58
N THR A 102 0.65 11.76 -9.41
CA THR A 102 -0.40 12.12 -10.39
C THR A 102 -0.76 10.99 -11.35
N PRO A 103 0.16 10.30 -12.03
CA PRO A 103 -0.20 9.24 -12.96
C PRO A 103 -0.97 8.07 -12.31
N THR A 104 -0.48 7.58 -11.17
CA THR A 104 -1.12 6.49 -10.42
C THR A 104 -2.48 6.93 -9.85
N PHE A 105 -2.56 8.15 -9.31
CA PHE A 105 -3.82 8.73 -8.83
C PHE A 105 -4.89 8.83 -9.93
N ASN A 106 -4.51 9.18 -11.16
CA ASN A 106 -5.44 9.22 -12.29
C ASN A 106 -6.00 7.82 -12.61
N CYS A 107 -5.17 6.79 -12.53
CA CYS A 107 -5.63 5.41 -12.66
C CYS A 107 -6.56 5.03 -11.48
N LEU A 108 -6.17 5.36 -10.25
CA LEU A 108 -6.97 5.13 -9.04
C LEU A 108 -8.38 5.73 -9.15
N ILE A 109 -8.50 6.99 -9.61
CA ILE A 109 -9.82 7.63 -9.83
C ILE A 109 -10.69 6.82 -10.79
N LYS A 110 -10.10 6.26 -11.85
CA LYS A 110 -10.82 5.47 -12.85
C LYS A 110 -11.19 4.08 -12.36
N ASN A 111 -10.36 3.51 -11.48
CA ASN A 111 -10.53 2.16 -10.95
C ASN A 111 -11.40 2.09 -9.69
N LYS A 112 -11.56 3.21 -8.97
CA LYS A 112 -12.27 3.21 -7.69
C LYS A 112 -13.71 2.74 -7.81
N GLY A 113 -14.15 1.97 -6.83
CA GLY A 113 -15.54 1.59 -6.68
C GLY A 113 -16.39 2.67 -6.01
N ASN A 114 -17.65 2.33 -5.74
CA ASN A 114 -18.64 3.27 -5.19
C ASN A 114 -18.42 3.58 -3.69
N LYS A 115 -17.70 2.71 -2.99
CA LYS A 115 -17.41 2.86 -1.54
C LYS A 115 -16.06 3.52 -1.29
N THR A 116 -15.31 3.84 -2.35
CA THR A 116 -13.95 4.36 -2.27
C THR A 116 -13.90 5.89 -2.42
N LEU A 117 -13.32 6.55 -1.43
CA LEU A 117 -12.92 7.95 -1.44
C LEU A 117 -11.42 8.04 -1.74
N VAL A 118 -11.01 8.97 -2.58
CA VAL A 118 -9.62 9.11 -3.00
C VAL A 118 -9.10 10.54 -2.77
N TYR A 119 -7.90 10.65 -2.22
CA TYR A 119 -7.23 11.89 -1.89
C TYR A 119 -5.85 11.93 -2.54
N LYS A 120 -5.57 13.01 -3.29
CA LYS A 120 -4.26 13.21 -3.93
C LYS A 120 -3.28 13.85 -2.96
N ASN A 121 -2.91 13.10 -1.94
CA ASN A 121 -2.02 13.56 -0.88
C ASN A 121 -1.05 12.44 -0.48
N ALA A 122 0.13 12.82 -0.01
CA ALA A 122 0.98 11.95 0.78
C ALA A 122 0.47 11.90 2.24
N VAL A 123 0.86 10.87 2.96
CA VAL A 123 0.63 10.78 4.40
C VAL A 123 1.97 10.76 5.11
N GLY A 124 2.08 11.47 6.21
CA GLY A 124 3.27 11.55 7.04
C GLY A 124 2.90 11.69 8.52
N GLY A 125 3.90 11.83 9.36
CA GLY A 125 3.69 12.04 10.79
C GLY A 125 3.03 13.38 11.11
N LYS A 126 3.26 14.39 10.27
CA LYS A 126 2.72 15.75 10.41
C LYS A 126 2.38 16.33 9.05
N GLN A 127 1.46 17.31 9.06
CA GLN A 127 1.12 18.08 7.88
C GLN A 127 2.35 18.83 7.34
N GLY A 128 2.47 18.89 6.01
CA GLY A 128 3.57 19.57 5.35
C GLY A 128 3.54 19.48 3.83
N PHE A 129 4.71 19.61 3.25
CA PHE A 129 4.92 19.50 1.80
C PHE A 129 6.19 18.68 1.55
N THR A 130 6.17 17.92 0.48
CA THR A 130 7.36 17.22 -0.01
C THR A 130 7.43 17.26 -1.53
N THR A 131 8.54 16.79 -2.09
CA THR A 131 8.70 16.59 -3.52
C THR A 131 8.87 15.11 -3.79
N PHE A 132 8.01 14.57 -4.64
CA PHE A 132 8.14 13.21 -5.14
C PHE A 132 8.92 13.24 -6.46
N ASN A 133 9.94 12.40 -6.56
CA ASN A 133 10.71 12.19 -7.77
C ASN A 133 10.24 10.90 -8.44
N ILE A 134 9.77 11.00 -9.68
CA ILE A 134 9.29 9.88 -10.46
C ILE A 134 10.40 9.44 -11.39
N HIS A 135 10.78 8.18 -11.32
CA HIS A 135 11.86 7.60 -12.11
C HIS A 135 11.36 6.89 -13.37
N THR A 136 12.25 6.65 -14.35
CA THR A 136 11.92 6.05 -15.66
C THR A 136 11.51 4.59 -15.59
N ASP A 137 11.79 3.88 -14.52
CA ASP A 137 11.40 2.48 -14.36
C ASP A 137 9.98 2.36 -13.86
N TYR A 138 9.02 2.72 -14.72
CA TYR A 138 7.60 2.40 -14.51
C TYR A 138 7.32 0.88 -14.50
N THR A 139 8.32 0.04 -14.70
CA THR A 139 8.21 -1.43 -14.55
C THR A 139 7.95 -1.81 -13.08
N HIS A 140 8.24 -0.93 -12.15
CA HIS A 140 7.81 -0.98 -10.76
C HIS A 140 6.82 0.14 -10.48
N ILE A 141 5.70 0.15 -11.18
CA ILE A 141 4.59 1.07 -10.89
C ILE A 141 3.77 0.52 -9.72
N GLY A 142 4.36 0.32 -8.73
CA GLY A 142 4.04 0.26 -7.37
C GLY A 142 5.18 0.93 -6.63
N GLY A 143 6.34 0.81 -7.14
CA GLY A 143 7.53 1.44 -6.68
C GLY A 143 7.94 2.54 -7.64
N GLY A 144 7.14 3.54 -7.87
CA GLY A 144 7.78 4.82 -8.03
C GLY A 144 8.52 5.00 -6.72
N THR A 145 9.81 4.72 -6.68
CA THR A 145 10.68 5.04 -5.56
C THR A 145 10.68 6.56 -5.39
N SER A 146 9.54 7.07 -5.03
CA SER A 146 9.36 8.41 -4.53
C SER A 146 9.78 8.39 -3.08
N HIS A 147 11.07 8.08 -2.87
CA HIS A 147 11.64 8.18 -1.55
C HIS A 147 11.53 9.62 -1.08
N LEU A 148 10.92 9.80 0.07
CA LEU A 148 10.96 11.04 0.84
C LEU A 148 12.40 11.49 1.15
N GLN A 149 13.40 10.62 0.91
CA GLN A 149 14.82 10.90 1.07
C GLN A 149 15.63 10.19 -0.01
N ASP A 150 16.55 10.91 -0.62
CA ASP A 150 17.57 10.44 -1.55
C ASP A 150 18.39 9.28 -0.98
N LEU A 151 17.92 8.05 -1.14
CA LEU A 151 18.75 6.88 -0.94
C LEU A 151 19.57 6.65 -2.21
N ASN A 152 20.62 7.45 -2.44
CA ASN A 152 21.69 7.19 -3.40
C ASN A 152 21.29 6.59 -4.77
N LEU A 153 20.02 6.71 -5.16
CA LEU A 153 19.61 6.45 -6.53
C LEU A 153 20.18 7.60 -7.35
N SER A 154 21.16 7.28 -8.17
CA SER A 154 21.78 8.26 -9.05
C SER A 154 20.68 9.10 -9.72
N ASN A 155 20.80 10.43 -9.69
CA ASN A 155 19.92 11.41 -10.34
C ASN A 155 19.69 11.16 -11.85
N LYS A 156 20.15 10.04 -12.37
CA LYS A 156 20.21 9.73 -13.81
C LYS A 156 18.87 9.35 -14.42
N ASN A 157 17.84 9.05 -13.62
CA ASN A 157 16.60 8.50 -14.14
C ASN A 157 15.33 9.23 -13.65
N ILE A 158 15.44 10.40 -13.05
CA ILE A 158 14.28 11.21 -12.67
C ILE A 158 13.68 11.81 -13.94
N ILE A 159 12.44 11.45 -14.28
CA ILE A 159 11.70 12.00 -15.43
C ILE A 159 10.79 13.14 -15.05
N HIS A 160 10.31 13.16 -13.81
CA HIS A 160 9.40 14.19 -13.31
C HIS A 160 9.52 14.33 -11.80
N SER A 161 9.28 15.54 -11.32
CA SER A 161 9.17 15.82 -9.88
C SER A 161 7.90 16.62 -9.63
N GLU A 162 7.11 16.25 -8.64
CA GLU A 162 5.92 16.99 -8.28
C GLU A 162 5.90 17.33 -6.79
N LYS A 163 5.39 18.55 -6.49
CA LYS A 163 5.12 18.96 -5.11
C LYS A 163 3.83 18.34 -4.63
N VAL A 164 3.88 17.75 -3.45
CA VAL A 164 2.77 17.05 -2.83
C VAL A 164 2.52 17.58 -1.43
N ILE A 165 1.24 17.73 -1.09
CA ILE A 165 0.80 18.06 0.26
C ILE A 165 0.82 16.78 1.09
N ILE A 166 1.44 16.84 2.27
CA ILE A 166 1.41 15.79 3.27
C ILE A 166 0.27 16.08 4.24
N ILE A 167 -0.58 15.10 4.50
CA ILE A 167 -1.56 15.11 5.59
C ILE A 167 -0.99 14.32 6.76
N GLY A 168 -1.10 14.85 7.98
CA GLY A 168 -0.67 14.15 9.17
C GLY A 168 -1.60 12.97 9.50
N ILE A 169 -1.01 11.85 9.92
CA ILE A 169 -1.79 10.63 10.18
C ILE A 169 -2.89 10.85 11.24
N ASN A 170 -2.61 11.59 12.30
CA ASN A 170 -3.61 11.86 13.33
C ASN A 170 -4.75 12.74 12.82
N GLU A 171 -4.45 13.70 11.93
CA GLU A 171 -5.45 14.55 11.30
C GLU A 171 -6.42 13.73 10.41
N ILE A 172 -5.94 12.63 9.81
CA ILE A 172 -6.79 11.71 9.05
C ILE A 172 -7.81 11.06 9.99
N PHE A 173 -7.38 10.53 11.14
CA PHE A 173 -8.30 9.91 12.10
C PHE A 173 -9.31 10.91 12.69
N GLU A 174 -8.90 12.16 12.90
CA GLU A 174 -9.78 13.23 13.37
C GLU A 174 -10.77 13.71 12.29
N GLY A 175 -10.36 13.66 11.03
CA GLY A 175 -11.15 14.16 9.89
C GLY A 175 -12.30 13.25 9.44
N PHE A 176 -12.34 12.00 9.89
CA PHE A 176 -13.39 11.06 9.52
C PHE A 176 -14.25 10.68 10.72
N GLU A 177 -15.56 10.91 10.62
CA GLU A 177 -16.53 10.50 11.66
C GLU A 177 -16.61 8.98 11.84
N SER A 178 -16.31 8.23 10.78
CA SER A 178 -16.37 6.76 10.79
C SER A 178 -15.10 6.19 11.41
N LYS A 179 -15.27 5.27 12.36
CA LYS A 179 -14.14 4.56 12.97
C LYS A 179 -13.40 3.73 11.92
N ILE A 180 -12.10 3.99 11.73
CA ILE A 180 -11.23 3.19 10.88
C ILE A 180 -10.96 1.85 11.58
N ASN A 181 -11.21 0.73 10.89
CA ASN A 181 -11.06 -0.62 11.43
C ASN A 181 -9.79 -1.30 10.91
N PHE A 182 -9.45 -1.08 9.65
CA PHE A 182 -8.31 -1.67 8.98
C PHE A 182 -7.45 -0.56 8.36
N MET A 183 -6.14 -0.58 8.59
CA MET A 183 -5.19 0.31 7.92
C MET A 183 -4.15 -0.51 7.16
N LYS A 184 -4.06 -0.31 5.85
CA LYS A 184 -2.93 -0.76 5.02
C LYS A 184 -2.00 0.43 4.82
N MET A 185 -0.71 0.19 4.90
CA MET A 185 0.31 1.20 4.65
C MET A 185 1.43 0.62 3.81
N ASP A 186 1.68 1.28 2.69
CA ASP A 186 2.77 1.03 1.78
C ASP A 186 3.03 2.35 1.05
N ILE A 187 3.92 3.16 1.63
CA ILE A 187 4.15 4.57 1.26
C ILE A 187 5.62 4.86 0.90
N GLU A 188 6.35 3.80 0.60
CA GLU A 188 7.68 3.86 -0.01
C GLU A 188 8.69 4.72 0.81
N GLY A 189 8.81 4.42 2.11
CA GLY A 189 9.84 4.98 3.00
C GLY A 189 9.34 6.01 4.01
N GLY A 190 8.03 6.33 4.04
CA GLY A 190 7.42 7.21 5.05
C GLY A 190 6.90 6.47 6.29
N GLU A 191 6.98 5.14 6.33
CA GLU A 191 6.32 4.28 7.32
C GLU A 191 6.75 4.61 8.74
N VAL A 192 8.04 4.82 8.96
CA VAL A 192 8.58 5.11 10.29
C VAL A 192 8.09 6.44 10.84
N ASP A 193 8.04 7.47 10.00
CA ASP A 193 7.52 8.79 10.41
C ASP A 193 6.04 8.71 10.81
N VAL A 194 5.23 8.03 10.00
CA VAL A 194 3.81 7.79 10.29
C VAL A 194 3.63 7.01 11.58
N LEU A 195 4.31 5.85 11.72
CA LEU A 195 4.12 4.95 12.87
C LEU A 195 4.73 5.47 14.18
N THR A 196 5.71 6.36 14.08
CA THR A 196 6.21 7.07 15.26
C THR A 196 5.23 8.13 15.74
N SER A 197 4.52 8.77 14.81
CA SER A 197 3.68 9.94 15.08
C SER A 197 2.23 9.59 15.42
N ILE A 198 1.73 8.45 14.94
CA ILE A 198 0.34 8.03 15.22
C ILE A 198 0.14 7.83 16.72
N SER A 199 -0.98 8.35 17.25
CA SER A 199 -1.30 8.23 18.67
C SER A 199 -1.71 6.81 19.06
N ASP A 200 -1.53 6.46 20.35
CA ASP A 200 -1.99 5.17 20.87
C ASP A 200 -3.52 5.03 20.80
N ASP A 201 -4.26 6.13 20.94
CA ASP A 201 -5.72 6.14 20.81
C ASP A 201 -6.14 5.75 19.39
N ASN A 202 -5.48 6.31 18.37
CA ASN A 202 -5.72 5.99 16.98
C ASN A 202 -5.33 4.53 16.67
N LEU A 203 -4.17 4.05 17.15
CA LEU A 203 -3.80 2.65 17.04
C LEU A 203 -4.81 1.73 17.74
N ASN A 204 -5.27 2.09 18.94
CA ASN A 204 -6.27 1.33 19.68
C ASN A 204 -7.63 1.28 18.98
N SER A 205 -7.96 2.28 18.17
CA SER A 205 -9.20 2.27 17.39
C SER A 205 -9.19 1.22 16.28
N LEU A 206 -8.00 0.83 15.79
CA LEU A 206 -7.85 -0.17 14.74
C LEU A 206 -8.13 -1.59 15.28
N ARG A 207 -8.66 -2.42 14.40
CA ARG A 207 -8.71 -3.87 14.56
C ARG A 207 -7.51 -4.52 13.87
N CYS A 208 -7.12 -3.99 12.73
CA CYS A 208 -5.99 -4.46 11.93
C CYS A 208 -5.12 -3.30 11.43
N LEU A 209 -3.82 -3.53 11.44
CA LEU A 209 -2.82 -2.71 10.76
C LEU A 209 -1.92 -3.65 9.95
N SER A 210 -1.79 -3.38 8.66
CA SER A 210 -0.80 -4.04 7.82
C SER A 210 0.10 -3.02 7.15
N ALA A 211 1.40 -3.13 7.37
CA ALA A 211 2.37 -2.16 6.90
C ALA A 211 3.53 -2.86 6.17
N GLU A 212 3.77 -2.44 4.94
CA GLU A 212 4.99 -2.78 4.23
C GLU A 212 6.09 -1.81 4.62
N PHE A 213 7.24 -2.35 4.99
CA PHE A 213 8.39 -1.58 5.44
C PHE A 213 9.54 -1.69 4.46
N HIS A 214 10.01 -0.54 4.05
CA HIS A 214 11.20 -0.39 3.24
C HIS A 214 12.40 -0.06 4.15
N LYS A 215 13.38 -0.97 4.21
CA LYS A 215 14.58 -0.75 5.03
C LYS A 215 15.44 0.37 4.44
N THR A 216 15.19 1.58 4.88
CA THR A 216 15.81 2.80 4.37
C THR A 216 16.96 3.33 5.23
N TYR A 217 17.21 2.77 6.42
CA TYR A 217 18.25 3.23 7.35
C TYR A 217 18.76 2.11 8.28
N GLU A 218 19.95 2.33 8.88
CA GLU A 218 20.67 1.32 9.67
C GLU A 218 19.92 0.89 10.94
N MET A 219 19.19 1.80 11.60
CA MET A 219 18.46 1.51 12.85
C MET A 219 17.05 0.94 12.63
N PHE A 220 16.75 0.50 11.43
CA PHE A 220 15.42 -0.01 11.07
C PHE A 220 14.96 -1.19 11.94
N ASP A 221 15.86 -2.15 12.21
CA ASP A 221 15.53 -3.34 13.01
C ASP A 221 15.18 -2.96 14.47
N GLU A 222 15.85 -1.96 15.03
CA GLU A 222 15.56 -1.44 16.37
C GLU A 222 14.19 -0.74 16.39
N PHE A 223 13.89 0.07 15.38
CA PHE A 223 12.58 0.70 15.24
C PHE A 223 11.48 -0.34 15.14
N GLN A 224 11.65 -1.34 14.25
CA GLN A 224 10.67 -2.40 14.07
C GLN A 224 10.35 -3.11 15.40
N GLN A 225 11.37 -3.48 16.17
CA GLN A 225 11.14 -4.16 17.44
C GLN A 225 10.40 -3.26 18.44
N LYS A 226 10.78 -2.00 18.56
CA LYS A 226 10.08 -1.03 19.43
C LYS A 226 8.62 -0.85 19.03
N PHE A 227 8.33 -0.83 17.72
CA PHE A 227 6.97 -0.71 17.23
C PHE A 227 6.16 -1.99 17.51
N ILE A 228 6.75 -3.16 17.31
CA ILE A 228 6.13 -4.45 17.68
C ILE A 228 5.79 -4.45 19.18
N ASP A 229 6.74 -4.09 20.04
CA ASP A 229 6.53 -4.05 21.51
C ASP A 229 5.40 -3.09 21.87
N ARG A 230 5.33 -1.91 21.21
CA ARG A 230 4.24 -0.95 21.38
C ARG A 230 2.89 -1.56 21.02
N MET A 231 2.79 -2.22 19.87
CA MET A 231 1.55 -2.84 19.39
C MET A 231 1.11 -4.01 20.29
N VAL A 232 2.05 -4.83 20.74
CA VAL A 232 1.77 -5.91 21.71
C VAL A 232 1.25 -5.36 23.04
N ASN A 233 1.84 -4.27 23.54
CA ASN A 233 1.36 -3.59 24.75
C ASN A 233 -0.05 -3.00 24.58
N LEU A 234 -0.44 -2.63 23.35
CA LEU A 234 -1.79 -2.21 22.98
C LEU A 234 -2.75 -3.40 22.73
N GLY A 235 -2.29 -4.65 22.95
CA GLY A 235 -3.10 -5.86 22.85
C GLY A 235 -3.19 -6.47 21.44
N PHE A 236 -2.34 -6.07 20.50
CA PHE A 236 -2.29 -6.70 19.20
C PHE A 236 -1.47 -7.99 19.22
N LYS A 237 -1.91 -8.96 18.43
CA LYS A 237 -1.10 -10.05 17.92
C LYS A 237 -0.39 -9.57 16.65
N TYR A 238 0.69 -10.22 16.25
CA TYR A 238 1.42 -9.81 15.04
C TYR A 238 2.03 -11.00 14.29
N PHE A 239 2.32 -10.75 13.02
CA PHE A 239 3.11 -11.61 12.14
C PHE A 239 4.00 -10.73 11.26
N VAL A 240 5.23 -11.19 10.99
CA VAL A 240 6.18 -10.50 10.11
C VAL A 240 6.50 -11.41 8.93
N LEU A 241 6.29 -10.89 7.73
CA LEU A 241 6.69 -11.51 6.48
C LEU A 241 7.96 -10.84 5.97
N TYR A 242 8.99 -11.64 5.68
CA TYR A 242 10.27 -11.17 5.18
C TYR A 242 10.43 -11.54 3.70
N TYR A 243 10.90 -10.61 2.88
CA TYR A 243 11.15 -10.83 1.47
C TYR A 243 12.64 -10.79 1.16
N GLY A 244 13.09 -11.74 0.32
CA GLY A 244 14.46 -11.80 -0.19
C GLY A 244 15.51 -11.73 0.92
N ASP A 245 16.32 -10.68 0.90
CA ASP A 245 17.40 -10.43 1.88
C ASP A 245 16.92 -9.72 3.17
N GLY A 246 15.60 -9.60 3.35
CA GLY A 246 14.98 -8.98 4.52
C GLY A 246 14.97 -7.46 4.51
N ARG A 247 15.29 -6.82 3.38
CA ARG A 247 15.17 -5.36 3.22
C ARG A 247 13.72 -4.89 3.07
N LEU A 248 12.85 -5.76 2.60
CA LEU A 248 11.42 -5.54 2.50
C LEU A 248 10.71 -6.46 3.48
N ARG A 249 9.72 -5.94 4.20
CA ARG A 249 8.95 -6.70 5.20
C ARG A 249 7.54 -6.19 5.28
N THR A 250 6.58 -7.11 5.42
CA THR A 250 5.20 -6.74 5.78
C THR A 250 4.92 -7.16 7.22
N LEU A 251 4.48 -6.22 8.03
CA LEU A 251 4.04 -6.45 9.40
C LEU A 251 2.52 -6.40 9.46
N ASN A 252 1.93 -7.48 9.91
CA ASN A 252 0.50 -7.60 10.13
C ASN A 252 0.20 -7.62 11.63
N PHE A 253 -0.67 -6.73 12.09
CA PHE A 253 -1.12 -6.64 13.47
C PHE A 253 -2.64 -6.76 13.54
N TRP A 254 -3.16 -7.51 14.52
CA TRP A 254 -4.61 -7.67 14.66
C TRP A 254 -5.04 -7.88 16.11
N LYS A 255 -6.30 -7.50 16.38
CA LYS A 255 -7.05 -7.83 17.60
C LYS A 255 -8.25 -8.71 17.26
N GLU A 256 -8.68 -9.50 18.24
CA GLU A 256 -9.91 -10.31 18.14
C GLU A 256 -11.18 -9.45 18.18
#